data_e71241b73ffe085b0f7cdb9bb92c2bac
#
_entry.id   e71241b73ffe085b0f7cdb9bb92c2bac
#
_cell.length_a   1.000
_cell.length_b   1.000
_cell.length_c   1.000
_cell.angle_alpha   90.00
_cell.angle_beta   90.00
_cell.angle_gamma   90.00
#
_symmetry.space_group_name_H-M   'P 1'
#
loop_
_entity.id
_entity.type
_entity.pdbx_description
1 polymer ?
#
loop_
_entity_poly.entity_id
_entity_poly.type
_entity_poly.pdbx_seq_one_letter_code
_entity_poly.pdbx_strand_id
1 'polypeptide(L)'
;MKRLLVFATVVALTLVASGLLLAQSNPNVGTWKLNPSKSKSSSAGLILRSGTRTVTAQGDGAKYSYEGIAADGSHVGYSFTTNYDGKYSAASGVGMPGGADTYAVKRVDPSTFVGTGKKAGKMVGTNTTVISKDGKVATITGKGTDEQGKPTSTTTVWGKQ
;
A
#
# COMPACT_ATOMS: atom_id res chain seq x y z
N MET A 1 49.49 15.56 62.69
CA MET A 1 48.14 15.03 62.46
C MET A 1 47.69 15.47 61.09
N LYS A 2 47.84 14.60 60.06
CA LYS A 2 47.48 14.90 58.66
C LYS A 2 46.14 14.25 58.38
N ARG A 3 45.10 15.07 58.12
CA ARG A 3 43.77 14.58 57.72
C ARG A 3 43.79 14.34 56.20
N LEU A 4 43.62 13.08 55.83
CA LEU A 4 43.50 12.64 54.46
C LEU A 4 42.02 12.82 54.02
N LEU A 5 41.77 13.74 53.10
CA LEU A 5 40.46 13.94 52.48
C LEU A 5 40.37 12.98 51.27
N VAL A 6 39.53 11.96 51.39
CA VAL A 6 39.19 11.05 50.29
C VAL A 6 38.04 11.66 49.53
N PHE A 7 38.30 12.14 48.31
CA PHE A 7 37.25 12.54 47.36
C PHE A 7 36.73 11.29 46.65
N ALA A 8 35.53 10.88 47.02
CA ALA A 8 34.78 9.88 46.27
C ALA A 8 34.14 10.51 45.03
N THR A 9 34.72 10.29 43.86
CA THR A 9 34.13 10.66 42.57
C THR A 9 33.06 9.64 42.22
N VAL A 10 31.78 10.04 42.35
CA VAL A 10 30.64 9.29 41.84
C VAL A 10 30.54 9.57 40.33
N VAL A 11 31.00 8.61 39.54
CA VAL A 11 30.75 8.62 38.09
C VAL A 11 29.33 8.13 37.86
N ALA A 12 28.41 9.06 37.63
CA ALA A 12 27.06 8.74 37.19
C ALA A 12 27.11 8.29 35.73
N LEU A 13 27.04 6.97 35.51
CA LEU A 13 26.89 6.37 34.19
C LEU A 13 25.44 6.59 33.71
N THR A 14 25.21 7.69 33.00
CA THR A 14 23.93 7.91 32.28
C THR A 14 23.89 6.95 31.08
N LEU A 15 23.20 5.81 31.24
CA LEU A 15 22.77 4.99 30.12
C LEU A 15 21.78 5.81 29.28
N VAL A 16 22.26 6.40 28.21
CA VAL A 16 21.42 6.88 27.14
C VAL A 16 20.86 5.62 26.45
N ALA A 17 19.69 5.19 26.87
CA ALA A 17 18.90 4.23 26.13
C ALA A 17 18.48 4.92 24.82
N SER A 18 19.33 4.82 23.80
CA SER A 18 18.98 5.15 22.43
C SER A 18 17.89 4.16 22.01
N GLY A 19 16.64 4.52 22.29
CA GLY A 19 15.50 3.85 21.72
C GLY A 19 15.66 3.93 20.19
N LEU A 20 16.14 2.86 19.60
CA LEU A 20 15.97 2.60 18.18
C LEU A 20 14.46 2.59 17.95
N LEU A 21 13.89 3.77 17.62
CA LEU A 21 12.65 3.87 16.90
C LEU A 21 12.90 3.14 15.58
N LEU A 22 12.67 1.83 15.59
CA LEU A 22 12.46 1.07 14.38
C LEU A 22 11.25 1.75 13.72
N ALA A 23 11.53 2.69 12.83
CA ALA A 23 10.52 3.22 11.94
C ALA A 23 9.83 2.00 11.36
N GLN A 24 8.58 1.78 11.78
CA GLN A 24 7.84 0.56 11.45
C GLN A 24 7.78 0.51 9.93
N SER A 25 8.62 -0.33 9.32
CA SER A 25 8.76 -0.42 7.88
C SER A 25 7.38 -0.62 7.29
N ASN A 26 7.06 0.13 6.25
CA ASN A 26 5.78 0.00 5.59
C ASN A 26 5.65 -1.42 4.99
N PRO A 27 4.81 -2.31 5.55
CA PRO A 27 4.75 -3.71 5.13
C PRO A 27 4.27 -3.86 3.69
N ASN A 28 3.65 -2.82 3.14
CA ASN A 28 3.16 -2.78 1.76
C ASN A 28 4.28 -2.63 0.73
N VAL A 29 5.45 -2.10 1.14
CA VAL A 29 6.62 -1.97 0.26
C VAL A 29 7.14 -3.33 -0.17
N GLY A 30 7.42 -3.46 -1.46
CA GLY A 30 7.96 -4.68 -2.08
C GLY A 30 7.27 -5.01 -3.39
N THR A 31 7.67 -6.14 -3.96
CA THR A 31 7.09 -6.70 -5.18
C THR A 31 6.11 -7.81 -4.81
N TRP A 32 4.96 -7.81 -5.44
CA TRP A 32 3.84 -8.68 -5.15
C TRP A 32 3.34 -9.34 -6.44
N LYS A 33 3.12 -10.63 -6.40
CA LYS A 33 2.52 -11.41 -7.51
C LYS A 33 1.07 -11.71 -7.20
N LEU A 34 0.20 -11.50 -8.20
CA LEU A 34 -1.21 -11.90 -8.12
C LEU A 34 -1.32 -13.42 -7.96
N ASN A 35 -2.24 -13.84 -7.09
CA ASN A 35 -2.71 -15.21 -7.00
C ASN A 35 -4.12 -15.28 -7.63
N PRO A 36 -4.25 -15.66 -8.91
CA PRO A 36 -5.54 -15.66 -9.60
C PRO A 36 -6.53 -16.65 -9.00
N SER A 37 -6.08 -17.80 -8.50
CA SER A 37 -6.96 -18.84 -7.94
C SER A 37 -7.62 -18.42 -6.62
N LYS A 38 -7.03 -17.44 -5.90
CA LYS A 38 -7.59 -16.88 -4.67
C LYS A 38 -8.29 -15.53 -4.90
N SER A 39 -8.29 -15.05 -6.14
CA SER A 39 -8.88 -13.77 -6.52
C SER A 39 -10.25 -13.96 -7.16
N LYS A 40 -11.15 -13.00 -6.97
CA LYS A 40 -12.51 -13.04 -7.51
C LYS A 40 -13.02 -11.63 -7.84
N SER A 41 -13.94 -11.54 -8.79
CA SER A 41 -14.61 -10.31 -9.19
C SER A 41 -16.07 -10.57 -9.53
N SER A 42 -16.93 -9.59 -9.29
CA SER A 42 -18.32 -9.60 -9.72
C SER A 42 -18.47 -9.29 -11.22
N SER A 43 -17.43 -8.81 -11.88
CA SER A 43 -17.40 -8.48 -13.31
C SER A 43 -16.21 -9.13 -13.99
N ALA A 44 -16.44 -9.77 -15.12
CA ALA A 44 -15.40 -10.45 -15.90
C ALA A 44 -14.29 -9.48 -16.36
N GLY A 45 -14.62 -8.25 -16.71
CA GLY A 45 -13.66 -7.24 -17.16
C GLY A 45 -12.68 -6.75 -16.06
N LEU A 46 -12.93 -7.08 -14.80
CA LEU A 46 -12.05 -6.74 -13.69
C LEU A 46 -11.19 -7.93 -13.20
N ILE A 47 -11.29 -9.07 -13.87
CA ILE A 47 -10.48 -10.25 -13.55
C ILE A 47 -9.11 -10.08 -14.19
N LEU A 48 -8.05 -10.24 -13.40
CA LEU A 48 -6.68 -10.31 -13.90
C LEU A 48 -6.25 -11.78 -14.02
N ARG A 49 -5.68 -12.17 -15.16
CA ARG A 49 -5.04 -13.48 -15.36
C ARG A 49 -3.67 -13.55 -14.70
N SER A 50 -2.95 -12.44 -14.75
CA SER A 50 -1.65 -12.29 -14.12
C SER A 50 -1.43 -10.83 -13.72
N GLY A 51 -0.56 -10.63 -12.74
CA GLY A 51 -0.21 -9.27 -12.34
C GLY A 51 0.99 -9.24 -11.42
N THR A 52 1.73 -8.13 -11.53
CA THR A 52 2.79 -7.72 -10.62
C THR A 52 2.43 -6.35 -10.10
N ARG A 53 2.49 -6.18 -8.80
CA ARG A 53 2.37 -4.90 -8.11
C ARG A 53 3.69 -4.60 -7.43
N THR A 54 4.29 -3.48 -7.74
CA THR A 54 5.51 -3.00 -7.08
C THR A 54 5.17 -1.74 -6.28
N VAL A 55 5.55 -1.74 -5.02
CA VAL A 55 5.42 -0.60 -4.12
C VAL A 55 6.81 -0.21 -3.65
N THR A 56 7.28 0.96 -4.08
CA THR A 56 8.62 1.47 -3.75
C THR A 56 8.47 2.63 -2.79
N ALA A 57 9.20 2.61 -1.68
CA ALA A 57 9.23 3.73 -0.74
C ALA A 57 9.74 5.01 -1.43
N GLN A 58 9.09 6.14 -1.15
CA GLN A 58 9.45 7.44 -1.70
C GLN A 58 9.18 8.53 -0.65
N GLY A 59 10.23 8.99 0.03
CA GLY A 59 10.07 9.86 1.20
C GLY A 59 9.18 9.21 2.25
N ASP A 60 8.19 9.96 2.76
CA ASP A 60 7.20 9.48 3.72
C ASP A 60 6.06 8.65 3.08
N GLY A 61 6.09 8.53 1.75
CA GLY A 61 5.07 7.85 0.96
C GLY A 61 5.60 6.67 0.16
N ALA A 62 4.95 6.41 -0.96
CA ALA A 62 5.35 5.37 -1.90
C ALA A 62 4.89 5.66 -3.34
N LYS A 63 5.61 5.08 -4.29
CA LYS A 63 5.18 4.90 -5.67
C LYS A 63 4.61 3.49 -5.82
N TYR A 64 3.43 3.41 -6.40
CA TYR A 64 2.78 2.19 -6.82
C TYR A 64 2.88 2.02 -8.33
N SER A 65 3.21 0.80 -8.76
CA SER A 65 3.20 0.40 -10.16
C SER A 65 2.52 -0.96 -10.28
N TYR A 66 1.63 -1.09 -11.24
CA TYR A 66 0.91 -2.31 -11.55
C TYR A 66 1.15 -2.66 -13.00
N GLU A 67 1.44 -3.95 -13.25
CA GLU A 67 1.60 -4.53 -14.57
C GLU A 67 0.88 -5.87 -14.60
N GLY A 68 0.11 -6.12 -15.65
CA GLY A 68 -0.64 -7.37 -15.72
C GLY A 68 -1.40 -7.55 -17.03
N ILE A 69 -2.13 -8.67 -17.07
CA ILE A 69 -3.00 -9.05 -18.19
C ILE A 69 -4.40 -9.31 -17.63
N ALA A 70 -5.39 -8.65 -18.18
CA ALA A 70 -6.79 -8.87 -17.87
C ALA A 70 -7.32 -10.19 -18.47
N ALA A 71 -8.52 -10.61 -18.08
CA ALA A 71 -9.13 -11.85 -18.52
C ALA A 71 -9.37 -11.88 -20.05
N ASP A 72 -9.63 -10.74 -20.66
CA ASP A 72 -9.81 -10.57 -22.10
C ASP A 72 -8.49 -10.52 -22.89
N GLY A 73 -7.35 -10.56 -22.20
CA GLY A 73 -6.02 -10.47 -22.81
C GLY A 73 -5.49 -9.04 -22.92
N SER A 74 -6.23 -8.03 -22.53
CA SER A 74 -5.77 -6.64 -22.56
C SER A 74 -4.66 -6.40 -21.53
N HIS A 75 -3.75 -5.50 -21.86
CA HIS A 75 -2.70 -5.06 -20.96
C HIS A 75 -3.25 -4.11 -19.88
N VAL A 76 -2.80 -4.31 -18.66
CA VAL A 76 -3.03 -3.42 -17.52
C VAL A 76 -1.68 -2.92 -17.04
N GLY A 77 -1.46 -1.61 -17.14
CA GLY A 77 -0.21 -0.99 -16.69
C GLY A 77 -0.46 0.43 -16.22
N TYR A 78 -0.37 0.68 -14.91
CA TYR A 78 -0.61 2.01 -14.34
C TYR A 78 0.26 2.28 -13.12
N SER A 79 0.43 3.56 -12.80
CA SER A 79 1.17 3.99 -11.63
C SER A 79 0.59 5.26 -11.00
N PHE A 80 0.87 5.43 -9.71
CA PHE A 80 0.60 6.65 -8.95
C PHE A 80 1.53 6.75 -7.75
N THR A 81 1.61 7.94 -7.15
CA THR A 81 2.33 8.18 -5.89
C THR A 81 1.36 8.55 -4.78
N THR A 82 1.77 8.37 -3.53
CA THR A 82 0.97 8.73 -2.35
C THR A 82 1.85 9.00 -1.15
N ASN A 83 1.44 9.91 -0.28
CA ASN A 83 2.04 10.11 1.05
C ASN A 83 1.22 9.46 2.17
N TYR A 84 0.25 8.60 1.83
CA TYR A 84 -0.65 7.92 2.76
C TYR A 84 -1.52 8.85 3.62
N ASP A 85 -1.66 10.10 3.23
CA ASP A 85 -2.40 11.16 3.92
C ASP A 85 -3.85 11.32 3.41
N GLY A 86 -4.24 10.53 2.40
CA GLY A 86 -5.55 10.59 1.77
C GLY A 86 -5.72 11.72 0.76
N LYS A 87 -4.66 12.43 0.41
CA LYS A 87 -4.69 13.42 -0.67
C LYS A 87 -4.59 12.75 -2.03
N TYR A 88 -5.30 13.32 -3.00
CA TYR A 88 -5.30 12.81 -4.37
C TYR A 88 -4.04 13.23 -5.12
N SER A 89 -3.45 12.28 -5.82
CA SER A 89 -2.37 12.48 -6.79
C SER A 89 -2.80 11.97 -8.17
N ALA A 90 -2.15 12.44 -9.23
CA ALA A 90 -2.39 11.95 -10.56
C ALA A 90 -2.05 10.46 -10.66
N ALA A 91 -2.91 9.71 -11.33
CA ALA A 91 -2.68 8.34 -11.74
C ALA A 91 -2.52 8.30 -13.26
N SER A 92 -1.60 7.49 -13.76
CA SER A 92 -1.29 7.38 -15.18
C SER A 92 -1.20 5.93 -15.63
N GLY A 93 -1.55 5.69 -16.90
CA GLY A 93 -1.48 4.37 -17.50
C GLY A 93 -2.86 3.85 -17.94
N VAL A 94 -2.94 2.54 -18.18
CA VAL A 94 -4.15 1.88 -18.67
C VAL A 94 -4.65 0.83 -17.67
N GLY A 95 -5.97 0.64 -17.60
CA GLY A 95 -6.59 -0.37 -16.75
C GLY A 95 -6.71 0.04 -15.28
N MET A 96 -6.59 1.34 -14.94
CA MET A 96 -6.96 1.81 -13.61
C MET A 96 -8.41 1.43 -13.28
N PRO A 97 -8.69 0.89 -12.09
CA PRO A 97 -10.06 0.56 -11.68
C PRO A 97 -11.01 1.75 -11.83
N GLY A 98 -12.12 1.54 -12.53
CA GLY A 98 -13.09 2.59 -12.84
C GLY A 98 -12.57 3.69 -13.77
N GLY A 99 -11.42 3.49 -14.43
CA GLY A 99 -10.75 4.49 -15.26
C GLY A 99 -10.29 5.73 -14.49
N ALA A 100 -9.95 5.58 -13.21
CA ALA A 100 -9.54 6.70 -12.37
C ALA A 100 -8.32 7.44 -12.94
N ASP A 101 -8.38 8.77 -12.92
CA ASP A 101 -7.30 9.70 -13.31
C ASP A 101 -6.55 10.27 -12.09
N THR A 102 -7.16 10.19 -10.93
CA THR A 102 -6.55 10.56 -9.66
C THR A 102 -6.81 9.51 -8.59
N TYR A 103 -5.84 9.33 -7.71
CA TYR A 103 -5.90 8.30 -6.68
C TYR A 103 -5.36 8.82 -5.35
N ALA A 104 -6.04 8.49 -4.27
CA ALA A 104 -5.64 8.78 -2.91
C ALA A 104 -5.47 7.48 -2.13
N VAL A 105 -4.47 7.41 -1.26
CA VAL A 105 -4.34 6.31 -0.29
C VAL A 105 -4.18 6.90 1.10
N LYS A 106 -4.93 6.35 2.06
CA LYS A 106 -4.79 6.64 3.48
C LYS A 106 -4.36 5.38 4.22
N ARG A 107 -3.30 5.46 5.00
CA ARG A 107 -2.94 4.41 5.94
C ARG A 107 -3.81 4.57 7.20
N VAL A 108 -4.60 3.56 7.53
CA VAL A 108 -5.55 3.61 8.67
C VAL A 108 -5.01 2.88 9.90
N ASP A 109 -4.13 1.90 9.68
CA ASP A 109 -3.34 1.23 10.71
C ASP A 109 -2.02 0.69 10.11
N PRO A 110 -1.13 0.06 10.89
CA PRO A 110 0.16 -0.44 10.39
C PRO A 110 0.07 -1.37 9.18
N SER A 111 -1.02 -2.10 9.00
CA SER A 111 -1.21 -3.12 7.96
C SER A 111 -2.35 -2.84 6.98
N THR A 112 -3.15 -1.79 7.23
CA THR A 112 -4.37 -1.49 6.45
C THR A 112 -4.28 -0.14 5.75
N PHE A 113 -4.60 -0.15 4.46
CA PHE A 113 -4.58 1.01 3.58
C PHE A 113 -5.91 1.12 2.83
N VAL A 114 -6.49 2.30 2.81
CA VAL A 114 -7.73 2.59 2.08
C VAL A 114 -7.39 3.47 0.89
N GLY A 115 -7.73 2.99 -0.31
CA GLY A 115 -7.57 3.71 -1.56
C GLY A 115 -8.90 4.24 -2.08
N THR A 116 -8.89 5.38 -2.74
CA THR A 116 -10.05 5.99 -3.38
C THR A 116 -9.66 6.55 -4.74
N GLY A 117 -10.36 6.14 -5.80
CA GLY A 117 -10.16 6.62 -7.16
C GLY A 117 -11.23 7.61 -7.58
N LYS A 118 -10.83 8.64 -8.33
CA LYS A 118 -11.72 9.57 -9.00
C LYS A 118 -11.44 9.61 -10.50
N LYS A 119 -12.47 9.85 -11.31
CA LYS A 119 -12.40 10.17 -12.72
C LYS A 119 -13.11 11.50 -12.94
N ALA A 120 -12.41 12.49 -13.51
CA ALA A 120 -12.94 13.84 -13.68
C ALA A 120 -13.58 14.40 -12.39
N GLY A 121 -12.94 14.20 -11.25
CA GLY A 121 -13.38 14.65 -9.94
C GLY A 121 -14.49 13.82 -9.28
N LYS A 122 -15.14 12.90 -9.99
CA LYS A 122 -16.19 12.00 -9.45
C LYS A 122 -15.58 10.71 -8.92
N MET A 123 -16.04 10.24 -7.75
CA MET A 123 -15.60 8.97 -7.18
C MET A 123 -16.06 7.80 -8.08
N VAL A 124 -15.12 6.93 -8.44
CA VAL A 124 -15.38 5.73 -9.25
C VAL A 124 -15.11 4.44 -8.50
N GLY A 125 -14.46 4.49 -7.36
CA GLY A 125 -14.25 3.30 -6.54
C GLY A 125 -13.40 3.55 -5.31
N THR A 126 -13.48 2.57 -4.41
CA THR A 126 -12.66 2.49 -3.20
C THR A 126 -12.08 1.10 -3.10
N ASN A 127 -10.92 0.96 -2.45
CA ASN A 127 -10.43 -0.33 -2.05
C ASN A 127 -9.82 -0.30 -0.64
N THR A 128 -9.76 -1.46 -0.04
CA THR A 128 -9.04 -1.69 1.22
C THR A 128 -7.97 -2.75 0.96
N THR A 129 -6.72 -2.41 1.23
CA THR A 129 -5.59 -3.33 1.22
C THR A 129 -5.26 -3.71 2.65
N VAL A 130 -5.24 -5.01 2.93
CA VAL A 130 -4.81 -5.55 4.23
C VAL A 130 -3.60 -6.43 4.00
N ILE A 131 -2.51 -6.15 4.71
CA ILE A 131 -1.29 -6.97 4.71
C ILE A 131 -1.39 -7.96 5.87
N SER A 132 -1.12 -9.24 5.60
CA SER A 132 -1.08 -10.28 6.62
C SER A 132 -0.03 -9.99 7.69
N LYS A 133 -0.22 -10.54 8.89
CA LYS A 133 0.67 -10.32 10.05
C LYS A 133 2.13 -10.70 9.78
N ASP A 134 2.37 -11.72 8.95
CA ASP A 134 3.70 -12.15 8.52
C ASP A 134 4.27 -11.32 7.34
N GLY A 135 3.52 -10.34 6.85
CA GLY A 135 3.92 -9.46 5.75
C GLY A 135 3.96 -10.11 4.36
N LYS A 136 3.48 -11.35 4.21
CA LYS A 136 3.67 -12.15 2.99
C LYS A 136 2.48 -12.13 2.04
N VAL A 137 1.29 -11.76 2.52
CA VAL A 137 0.07 -11.73 1.72
C VAL A 137 -0.58 -10.36 1.81
N ALA A 138 -0.96 -9.80 0.66
CA ALA A 138 -1.82 -8.63 0.58
C ALA A 138 -3.18 -9.03 0.01
N THR A 139 -4.26 -8.74 0.72
CA THR A 139 -5.63 -8.88 0.23
C THR A 139 -6.18 -7.50 -0.08
N ILE A 140 -6.62 -7.29 -1.31
CA ILE A 140 -7.21 -6.03 -1.76
C ILE A 140 -8.67 -6.27 -2.11
N THR A 141 -9.58 -5.66 -1.34
CA THR A 141 -11.01 -5.69 -1.60
C THR A 141 -11.45 -4.35 -2.16
N GLY A 142 -12.00 -4.35 -3.36
CA GLY A 142 -12.46 -3.15 -4.07
C GLY A 142 -13.97 -3.12 -4.24
N LYS A 143 -14.54 -1.92 -4.24
CA LYS A 143 -15.92 -1.62 -4.63
C LYS A 143 -15.91 -0.39 -5.51
N GLY A 144 -16.74 -0.37 -6.54
CA GLY A 144 -16.81 0.75 -7.48
C GLY A 144 -17.94 0.57 -8.47
N THR A 145 -17.82 1.26 -9.59
CA THR A 145 -18.70 1.13 -10.75
C THR A 145 -17.87 0.83 -11.98
N ASP A 146 -18.45 0.07 -12.91
CA ASP A 146 -17.89 -0.05 -14.27
C ASP A 146 -18.18 1.21 -15.10
N GLU A 147 -17.77 1.21 -16.36
CA GLU A 147 -17.98 2.32 -17.28
C GLU A 147 -19.46 2.59 -17.60
N GLN A 148 -20.33 1.61 -17.36
CA GLN A 148 -21.78 1.69 -17.53
C GLN A 148 -22.48 2.13 -16.23
N GLY A 149 -21.73 2.41 -15.15
CA GLY A 149 -22.25 2.80 -13.84
C GLY A 149 -22.80 1.64 -12.99
N LYS A 150 -22.61 0.38 -13.42
CA LYS A 150 -23.05 -0.81 -12.68
C LYS A 150 -22.11 -1.07 -11.49
N PRO A 151 -22.64 -1.37 -10.29
CA PRO A 151 -21.82 -1.69 -9.13
C PRO A 151 -20.93 -2.91 -9.36
N THR A 152 -19.67 -2.77 -8.96
CA THR A 152 -18.65 -3.83 -9.05
C THR A 152 -17.99 -4.08 -7.72
N SER A 153 -17.54 -5.32 -7.50
CA SER A 153 -16.73 -5.70 -6.36
C SER A 153 -15.62 -6.66 -6.79
N THR A 154 -14.45 -6.49 -6.19
CA THR A 154 -13.28 -7.34 -6.45
C THR A 154 -12.62 -7.74 -5.14
N THR A 155 -12.04 -8.92 -5.11
CA THR A 155 -11.08 -9.32 -4.10
C THR A 155 -9.88 -9.92 -4.81
N THR A 156 -8.71 -9.31 -4.66
CA THR A 156 -7.47 -9.82 -5.23
C THR A 156 -6.49 -10.17 -4.11
N VAL A 157 -5.81 -11.29 -4.29
CA VAL A 157 -4.83 -11.81 -3.32
C VAL A 157 -3.46 -11.81 -3.97
N TRP A 158 -2.48 -11.26 -3.28
CA TRP A 158 -1.12 -11.04 -3.77
C TRP A 158 -0.12 -11.66 -2.79
N GLY A 159 0.84 -12.41 -3.30
CA GLY A 159 1.95 -12.96 -2.53
C GLY A 159 3.20 -12.10 -2.69
N LYS A 160 3.86 -11.78 -1.60
CA LYS A 160 5.14 -11.05 -1.60
C LYS A 160 6.25 -11.94 -2.17
N GLN A 161 7.12 -11.35 -3.01
CA GLN A 161 8.27 -12.01 -3.62
C GLN A 161 9.54 -11.80 -2.79
#